data_becf0bb529f495445ea1af2d3336788b
#
_entry.id   becf0bb529f495445ea1af2d3336788b
#
_cell.length_a   1.000
_cell.length_b   1.000
_cell.length_c   1.000
_cell.angle_alpha   90.00
_cell.angle_beta   90.00
_cell.angle_gamma   90.00
#
_symmetry.space_group_name_H-M   'P 1'
#
loop_
_entity.id
_entity.type
_entity.pdbx_description
1 polymer ?
#
loop_
_entity_poly.entity_id
_entity_poly.type
_entity_poly.pdbx_seq_one_letter_code
_entity_poly.pdbx_strand_id
1 'polypeptide(L)'
;MLKYIVVFAGASLLAISLPAKAQEQRDIVALSSEEIMTPSDTVPRKKTVIVDGVELNEKQLKRYYRQLRKDSIRAHKNIWWSVLGGPSYTPEASFGVGGAVLASFRMNKQDTISQRSFLPVGLNLSINGTIVVAGAGTFFFNENRFRIYMNYGYRNEPSHYYGKGFEKAENLERGDSTTRFHRSYFQLYPRFVWEVRPHFYLGGLFDLNYTKVSDVNPVMEEDPYFQQFKRKYFNVGIGGLIQYDTRDDVATPTCGMLLGANFKLFGKYWGGTYNYEIIELEYRQFKNVFRPRSTLAWIAKSQIGLGDVPFTELPTFGSPFDLRGYYMGKYLSLIHI
;
A
#
# COMPACT_ATOMS: atom_id res chain seq x y z
N MET A 1 -32.36 -12.07 -7.64
CA MET A 1 -32.57 -11.10 -8.74
C MET A 1 -31.27 -10.40 -9.05
N LEU A 2 -30.56 -10.91 -10.05
CA LEU A 2 -29.33 -10.30 -10.57
C LEU A 2 -29.75 -9.21 -11.57
N LYS A 3 -29.64 -7.96 -11.21
CA LYS A 3 -29.74 -6.86 -12.16
C LYS A 3 -28.64 -5.84 -11.89
N TYR A 4 -27.83 -5.62 -12.92
CA TYR A 4 -26.75 -4.65 -13.09
C TYR A 4 -25.43 -4.96 -12.40
N ILE A 5 -24.60 -5.69 -13.11
CA ILE A 5 -23.14 -5.66 -12.94
C ILE A 5 -22.65 -4.46 -13.78
N VAL A 6 -22.27 -3.38 -13.13
CA VAL A 6 -21.60 -2.26 -13.81
C VAL A 6 -20.11 -2.45 -13.62
N VAL A 7 -19.42 -2.85 -14.67
CA VAL A 7 -17.97 -2.96 -14.70
C VAL A 7 -17.37 -1.60 -15.02
N PHE A 8 -16.80 -0.94 -14.03
CA PHE A 8 -15.95 0.23 -14.25
C PHE A 8 -14.48 -0.18 -14.23
N ALA A 9 -13.86 -0.26 -15.39
CA ALA A 9 -12.41 -0.36 -15.51
C ALA A 9 -11.80 1.03 -15.35
N GLY A 10 -11.47 1.41 -14.12
CA GLY A 10 -10.74 2.64 -13.82
C GLY A 10 -9.25 2.45 -14.04
N ALA A 11 -8.69 2.89 -15.16
CA ALA A 11 -7.26 2.93 -15.41
C ALA A 11 -6.64 4.11 -14.65
N SER A 12 -6.08 3.86 -13.46
CA SER A 12 -5.24 4.85 -12.78
C SER A 12 -3.82 4.76 -13.32
N LEU A 13 -3.41 5.70 -14.15
CA LEU A 13 -2.03 5.89 -14.60
C LEU A 13 -1.19 6.43 -13.43
N LEU A 14 -0.47 5.55 -12.74
CA LEU A 14 0.57 5.91 -11.78
C LEU A 14 1.92 5.82 -12.47
N ALA A 15 2.42 6.94 -12.99
CA ALA A 15 3.81 7.06 -13.38
C ALA A 15 4.66 7.36 -12.14
N ILE A 16 5.14 6.33 -11.45
CA ILE A 16 6.17 6.47 -10.41
C ILE A 16 7.49 6.12 -11.05
N SER A 17 8.25 7.13 -11.45
CA SER A 17 9.65 6.98 -11.86
C SER A 17 10.54 6.99 -10.62
N LEU A 18 10.80 5.83 -10.04
CA LEU A 18 11.91 5.62 -9.11
C LEU A 18 12.98 4.78 -9.82
N PRO A 19 14.26 5.14 -9.73
CA PRO A 19 15.32 4.38 -10.38
C PRO A 19 15.58 3.08 -9.62
N ALA A 20 15.01 1.97 -10.09
CA ALA A 20 15.43 0.64 -9.68
C ALA A 20 16.77 0.34 -10.37
N LYS A 21 17.87 0.35 -9.62
CA LYS A 21 19.13 -0.21 -10.08
C LYS A 21 19.03 -1.74 -10.01
N ALA A 22 18.98 -2.36 -11.18
CA ALA A 22 19.24 -3.78 -11.31
C ALA A 22 20.64 -4.08 -10.76
N GLN A 23 20.72 -5.05 -9.84
CA GLN A 23 21.95 -5.54 -9.26
C GLN A 23 22.51 -6.57 -10.22
N GLU A 24 23.26 -6.10 -11.21
CA GLU A 24 24.11 -6.96 -12.01
C GLU A 24 25.42 -7.19 -11.25
N GLN A 25 25.66 -8.42 -10.91
CA GLN A 25 26.90 -8.86 -10.27
C GLN A 25 28.03 -8.73 -11.30
N ARG A 26 28.90 -7.74 -11.18
CA ARG A 26 30.07 -7.56 -12.03
C ARG A 26 31.31 -7.95 -11.27
N ASP A 27 32.03 -8.89 -11.82
CA ASP A 27 33.33 -9.34 -11.36
C ASP A 27 34.33 -8.19 -11.42
N ILE A 28 35.06 -8.02 -10.33
CA ILE A 28 36.11 -7.02 -10.22
C ILE A 28 37.34 -7.56 -10.96
N VAL A 29 37.57 -7.09 -12.16
CA VAL A 29 38.85 -7.27 -12.84
C VAL A 29 39.73 -6.06 -12.52
N ALA A 30 40.73 -6.30 -11.74
CA ALA A 30 41.81 -5.32 -11.49
C ALA A 30 42.66 -5.18 -12.78
N LEU A 31 42.58 -4.05 -13.45
CA LEU A 31 43.47 -3.70 -14.55
C LEU A 31 44.58 -2.83 -14.01
N SER A 32 45.81 -3.32 -14.26
CA SER A 32 47.08 -2.68 -13.98
C SER A 32 47.22 -1.35 -14.76
N SER A 33 47.75 -0.37 -14.08
CA SER A 33 48.13 0.92 -14.66
C SER A 33 49.40 0.76 -15.52
N GLU A 34 49.30 0.88 -16.84
CA GLU A 34 50.43 1.20 -17.70
C GLU A 34 50.46 2.71 -17.94
N GLU A 35 51.56 3.33 -17.47
CA GLU A 35 51.91 4.72 -17.80
C GLU A 35 52.49 4.78 -19.22
N ILE A 36 51.86 5.47 -20.14
CA ILE A 36 52.49 5.94 -21.40
C ILE A 36 52.79 7.43 -21.21
N MET A 37 54.04 7.75 -21.03
CA MET A 37 54.56 9.11 -21.10
C MET A 37 54.77 9.53 -22.57
N THR A 38 54.15 10.62 -23.00
CA THR A 38 54.58 11.45 -24.10
C THR A 38 54.62 12.92 -23.69
N PRO A 39 55.65 13.71 -24.09
CA PRO A 39 55.83 15.06 -23.60
C PRO A 39 55.16 16.11 -24.49
N SER A 40 54.80 17.22 -23.83
CA SER A 40 54.33 18.52 -24.35
C SER A 40 52.84 18.68 -24.57
N ASP A 41 52.19 19.34 -23.57
CA ASP A 41 51.46 20.60 -23.78
C ASP A 41 50.94 21.10 -22.42
N THR A 42 51.22 22.32 -22.09
CA THR A 42 50.91 23.03 -20.86
C THR A 42 49.42 23.41 -20.76
N VAL A 43 48.55 22.44 -20.63
CA VAL A 43 47.16 22.59 -20.16
C VAL A 43 46.99 21.64 -18.99
N PRO A 44 46.49 22.07 -17.80
CA PRO A 44 46.26 21.16 -16.70
C PRO A 44 45.18 20.15 -17.08
N ARG A 45 45.61 18.97 -17.56
CA ARG A 45 44.70 17.86 -17.83
C ARG A 45 43.99 17.52 -16.51
N LYS A 46 42.69 17.75 -16.44
CA LYS A 46 41.86 17.21 -15.38
C LYS A 46 42.09 15.71 -15.33
N LYS A 47 42.66 15.20 -14.23
CA LYS A 47 42.85 13.75 -14.02
C LYS A 47 41.47 13.10 -14.10
N THR A 48 41.18 12.45 -15.21
CA THR A 48 40.01 11.61 -15.41
C THR A 48 40.42 10.15 -15.26
N VAL A 49 39.61 9.36 -14.60
CA VAL A 49 39.79 7.92 -14.42
C VAL A 49 38.64 7.23 -15.12
N ILE A 50 38.96 6.22 -15.93
CA ILE A 50 37.93 5.42 -16.61
C ILE A 50 37.48 4.32 -15.64
N VAL A 51 36.18 4.32 -15.31
CA VAL A 51 35.55 3.28 -14.50
C VAL A 51 34.33 2.78 -15.30
N ASP A 52 34.27 1.48 -15.54
CA ASP A 52 33.21 0.83 -16.34
C ASP A 52 33.01 1.46 -17.74
N GLY A 53 34.11 1.88 -18.40
CA GLY A 53 34.07 2.51 -19.74
C GLY A 53 33.59 3.97 -19.76
N VAL A 54 33.41 4.59 -18.59
CA VAL A 54 32.99 5.99 -18.47
C VAL A 54 34.10 6.83 -17.85
N GLU A 55 34.51 7.90 -18.52
CA GLU A 55 35.47 8.86 -17.98
C GLU A 55 34.85 9.66 -16.84
N LEU A 56 35.41 9.51 -15.64
CA LEU A 56 34.99 10.22 -14.46
C LEU A 56 36.04 11.24 -14.01
N ASN A 57 35.61 12.45 -13.74
CA ASN A 57 36.47 13.45 -13.11
C ASN A 57 36.59 13.17 -11.58
N GLU A 58 37.53 13.79 -10.90
CA GLU A 58 37.83 13.56 -9.48
C GLU A 58 36.60 13.72 -8.56
N LYS A 59 35.72 14.68 -8.85
CA LYS A 59 34.46 14.86 -8.12
C LYS A 59 33.45 13.72 -8.34
N GLN A 60 33.37 13.26 -9.59
CA GLN A 60 32.50 12.15 -9.96
C GLN A 60 33.03 10.81 -9.38
N LEU A 61 34.34 10.63 -9.40
CA LEU A 61 35.02 9.47 -8.83
C LEU A 61 34.80 9.41 -7.29
N LYS A 62 34.95 10.51 -6.58
CA LYS A 62 34.64 10.58 -5.13
C LYS A 62 33.16 10.28 -4.83
N ARG A 63 32.25 10.72 -5.71
CA ARG A 63 30.82 10.39 -5.58
C ARG A 63 30.56 8.92 -5.84
N TYR A 64 31.20 8.36 -6.87
CA TYR A 64 31.10 6.95 -7.22
C TYR A 64 31.59 6.04 -6.09
N TYR A 65 32.80 6.26 -5.54
CA TYR A 65 33.30 5.48 -4.41
C TYR A 65 32.48 5.68 -3.14
N ARG A 66 31.95 6.89 -2.90
CA ARG A 66 31.05 7.13 -1.77
C ARG A 66 29.74 6.33 -1.94
N GLN A 67 29.27 6.20 -3.16
CA GLN A 67 28.07 5.42 -3.46
C GLN A 67 28.32 3.92 -3.33
N LEU A 68 29.43 3.41 -3.88
CA LEU A 68 29.85 2.01 -3.72
C LEU A 68 30.00 1.63 -2.24
N ARG A 69 30.65 2.49 -1.44
CA ARG A 69 30.78 2.28 0.01
C ARG A 69 29.41 2.27 0.70
N LYS A 70 28.50 3.15 0.33
CA LYS A 70 27.14 3.15 0.86
C LYS A 70 26.39 1.88 0.46
N ASP A 71 26.54 1.45 -0.76
CA ASP A 71 25.85 0.26 -1.28
C ASP A 71 26.42 -1.01 -0.63
N SER A 72 27.76 -1.09 -0.41
CA SER A 72 28.39 -2.17 0.35
C SER A 72 27.93 -2.19 1.81
N ILE A 73 27.93 -1.06 2.50
CA ILE A 73 27.40 -0.96 3.88
C ILE A 73 25.93 -1.37 3.91
N ARG A 74 25.17 -0.98 2.92
CA ARG A 74 23.77 -1.34 2.77
C ARG A 74 23.57 -2.84 2.54
N ALA A 75 24.40 -3.47 1.72
CA ALA A 75 24.34 -4.90 1.45
C ALA A 75 24.55 -5.74 2.74
N HIS A 76 25.40 -5.27 3.64
CA HIS A 76 25.71 -5.96 4.90
C HIS A 76 24.76 -5.61 6.06
N LYS A 77 23.96 -4.51 5.95
CA LYS A 77 22.98 -4.19 6.98
C LYS A 77 21.75 -5.07 6.85
N ASN A 78 21.41 -5.75 7.94
CA ASN A 78 20.19 -6.56 8.00
C ASN A 78 18.92 -5.69 7.97
N ILE A 79 18.92 -4.54 8.64
CA ILE A 79 17.77 -3.63 8.77
C ILE A 79 18.12 -2.28 8.17
N TRP A 80 17.20 -1.78 7.32
CA TRP A 80 17.24 -0.43 6.76
C TRP A 80 16.08 0.38 7.27
N TRP A 81 16.39 1.59 7.69
CA TRP A 81 15.41 2.56 8.08
C TRP A 81 15.31 3.66 7.03
N SER A 82 14.12 3.99 6.62
CA SER A 82 13.81 5.15 5.80
C SER A 82 12.78 5.98 6.54
N VAL A 83 13.06 7.27 6.70
CA VAL A 83 12.17 8.20 7.40
C VAL A 83 11.82 9.32 6.43
N LEU A 84 10.54 9.59 6.32
CA LEU A 84 9.97 10.69 5.54
C LEU A 84 9.02 11.46 6.43
N GLY A 85 9.00 12.79 6.33
CA GLY A 85 8.04 13.61 7.06
C GLY A 85 7.94 15.00 6.47
N GLY A 86 6.83 15.64 6.71
CA GLY A 86 6.57 16.99 6.24
C GLY A 86 5.16 17.49 6.55
N PRO A 87 4.86 18.73 6.17
CA PRO A 87 3.50 19.25 6.25
C PRO A 87 2.57 18.43 5.36
N SER A 88 1.34 18.25 5.79
CA SER A 88 0.29 17.54 5.08
C SER A 88 -0.97 18.40 5.03
N TYR A 89 -1.72 18.23 3.95
CA TYR A 89 -3.05 18.82 3.81
C TYR A 89 -3.97 17.84 3.11
N THR A 90 -5.12 17.61 3.69
CA THR A 90 -6.23 16.90 3.02
C THR A 90 -7.53 17.66 3.32
N PRO A 91 -8.50 17.65 2.40
CA PRO A 91 -9.80 18.32 2.63
C PRO A 91 -10.52 17.83 3.88
N GLU A 92 -10.32 16.56 4.27
CA GLU A 92 -10.92 15.94 5.44
C GLU A 92 -10.21 16.32 6.74
N ALA A 93 -8.86 16.30 6.70
CA ALA A 93 -8.03 16.47 7.88
C ALA A 93 -7.48 17.90 8.06
N SER A 94 -7.68 18.79 7.07
CA SER A 94 -7.08 20.13 7.07
C SER A 94 -5.55 20.12 7.08
N PHE A 95 -4.92 21.15 7.60
CA PHE A 95 -3.47 21.22 7.75
C PHE A 95 -2.99 20.31 8.88
N GLY A 96 -1.85 19.68 8.66
CA GLY A 96 -1.25 18.78 9.63
C GLY A 96 0.23 18.55 9.37
N VAL A 97 0.79 17.65 10.15
CA VAL A 97 2.15 17.13 9.98
C VAL A 97 2.04 15.62 9.83
N GLY A 98 2.59 15.13 8.73
CA GLY A 98 2.66 13.72 8.44
C GLY A 98 4.10 13.20 8.46
N GLY A 99 4.26 11.94 8.82
CA GLY A 99 5.53 11.25 8.76
C GLY A 99 5.35 9.78 8.52
N ALA A 100 6.37 9.14 7.97
CA ALA A 100 6.41 7.68 7.82
C ALA A 100 7.81 7.17 8.12
N VAL A 101 7.86 6.05 8.80
CA VAL A 101 9.07 5.27 9.04
C VAL A 101 8.89 3.93 8.36
N LEU A 102 9.83 3.56 7.52
CA LEU A 102 9.87 2.26 6.86
C LEU A 102 11.07 1.48 7.37
N ALA A 103 10.82 0.35 8.01
CA ALA A 103 11.84 -0.66 8.29
C ALA A 103 11.84 -1.70 7.17
N SER A 104 12.99 -1.93 6.53
CA SER A 104 13.17 -3.01 5.55
C SER A 104 14.28 -3.94 6.03
N PHE A 105 14.00 -5.24 6.13
CA PHE A 105 14.90 -6.22 6.73
C PHE A 105 14.71 -7.61 6.11
N ARG A 106 15.68 -8.51 6.37
CA ARG A 106 15.55 -9.94 6.06
C ARG A 106 15.23 -10.69 7.34
N MET A 107 14.22 -11.57 7.29
CA MET A 107 13.84 -12.41 8.44
C MET A 107 14.96 -13.42 8.79
N ASN A 108 15.56 -14.03 7.78
CA ASN A 108 16.73 -14.88 7.92
C ASN A 108 17.92 -14.24 7.16
N LYS A 109 19.03 -14.04 7.84
CA LYS A 109 20.25 -13.47 7.24
C LYS A 109 20.91 -14.39 6.22
N GLN A 110 20.72 -15.70 6.36
CA GLN A 110 21.28 -16.72 5.47
C GLN A 110 20.44 -16.88 4.19
N ASP A 111 19.18 -16.45 4.22
CA ASP A 111 18.29 -16.52 3.06
C ASP A 111 18.56 -15.33 2.12
N THR A 112 19.22 -15.62 1.00
CA THR A 112 19.54 -14.64 -0.04
C THR A 112 18.47 -14.56 -1.14
N ILE A 113 17.56 -15.54 -1.19
CA ILE A 113 16.52 -15.69 -2.22
C ILE A 113 15.28 -14.89 -1.85
N SER A 114 14.88 -14.93 -0.56
CA SER A 114 13.68 -14.21 -0.10
C SER A 114 13.80 -12.71 -0.34
N GLN A 115 12.68 -12.13 -0.76
CA GLN A 115 12.52 -10.67 -0.81
C GLN A 115 12.69 -10.07 0.58
N ARG A 116 13.04 -8.80 0.63
CA ARG A 116 13.16 -8.11 1.92
C ARG A 116 11.77 -7.85 2.49
N SER A 117 11.58 -8.22 3.74
CA SER A 117 10.42 -7.85 4.54
C SER A 117 10.42 -6.34 4.76
N PHE A 118 9.25 -5.76 4.86
CA PHE A 118 9.09 -4.33 5.13
C PHE A 118 7.92 -4.07 6.07
N LEU A 119 8.13 -3.10 6.94
CA LEU A 119 7.16 -2.65 7.95
C LEU A 119 7.10 -1.12 7.93
N PRO A 120 6.16 -0.54 7.18
CA PRO A 120 5.90 0.89 7.22
C PRO A 120 5.04 1.26 8.44
N VAL A 121 5.34 2.37 9.08
CA VAL A 121 4.48 3.01 10.09
C VAL A 121 4.31 4.46 9.66
N GLY A 122 3.10 4.85 9.32
CA GLY A 122 2.72 6.22 9.01
C GLY A 122 2.05 6.88 10.22
N LEU A 123 2.36 8.14 10.44
CA LEU A 123 1.73 9.01 11.42
C LEU A 123 1.24 10.27 10.71
N ASN A 124 0.02 10.68 10.98
CA ASN A 124 -0.52 11.97 10.56
C ASN A 124 -1.28 12.60 11.74
N LEU A 125 -0.92 13.85 12.03
CA LEU A 125 -1.55 14.67 13.06
C LEU A 125 -2.01 15.98 12.41
N SER A 126 -3.26 16.36 12.62
CA SER A 126 -3.83 17.56 12.01
C SER A 126 -4.49 18.45 13.05
N ILE A 127 -4.59 19.76 12.70
CA ILE A 127 -5.13 20.79 13.60
C ILE A 127 -6.61 20.60 13.95
N ASN A 128 -7.36 19.87 13.15
CA ASN A 128 -8.76 19.52 13.42
C ASN A 128 -8.94 18.29 14.34
N GLY A 129 -7.86 17.84 15.02
CA GLY A 129 -7.89 16.70 15.92
C GLY A 129 -7.75 15.33 15.25
N THR A 130 -7.45 15.27 13.94
CA THR A 130 -7.18 14.01 13.25
C THR A 130 -5.88 13.39 13.75
N ILE A 131 -5.95 12.12 14.11
CA ILE A 131 -4.81 11.27 14.48
C ILE A 131 -4.89 10.00 13.64
N VAL A 132 -3.90 9.76 12.81
CA VAL A 132 -3.79 8.52 12.03
C VAL A 132 -2.44 7.87 12.29
N VAL A 133 -2.44 6.64 12.77
CA VAL A 133 -1.26 5.77 12.86
C VAL A 133 -1.58 4.50 12.12
N ALA A 134 -0.97 4.25 10.97
CA ALA A 134 -1.31 3.09 10.16
C ALA A 134 -0.13 2.58 9.32
N GLY A 135 -0.22 1.33 8.90
CA GLY A 135 0.74 0.71 8.01
C GLY A 135 0.26 -0.59 7.38
N ALA A 136 0.99 -1.03 6.37
CA ALA A 136 0.76 -2.30 5.69
C ALA A 136 2.09 -3.02 5.48
N GLY A 137 2.48 -3.87 6.43
CA GLY A 137 3.72 -4.64 6.38
C GLY A 137 3.61 -5.91 5.55
N THR A 138 4.75 -6.37 5.04
CA THR A 138 4.88 -7.69 4.41
C THR A 138 6.14 -8.36 4.91
N PHE A 139 6.00 -9.59 5.34
CA PHE A 139 7.10 -10.41 5.85
C PHE A 139 7.26 -11.65 4.98
N PHE A 140 8.50 -11.91 4.56
CA PHE A 140 8.84 -13.04 3.69
C PHE A 140 9.67 -14.06 4.44
N PHE A 141 9.32 -15.35 4.28
CA PHE A 141 9.97 -16.49 4.88
C PHE A 141 10.17 -17.60 3.86
N ASN A 142 11.12 -18.48 4.10
CA ASN A 142 11.33 -19.72 3.35
C ASN A 142 11.33 -19.50 1.82
N GLU A 143 12.25 -18.65 1.34
CA GLU A 143 12.39 -18.36 -0.10
C GLU A 143 11.10 -17.83 -0.74
N ASN A 144 10.37 -16.97 -0.01
CA ASN A 144 9.06 -16.39 -0.37
C ASN A 144 7.87 -17.37 -0.38
N ARG A 145 8.06 -18.64 0.02
CA ARG A 145 6.97 -19.63 0.07
C ARG A 145 5.94 -19.34 1.15
N PHE A 146 6.37 -18.74 2.26
CA PHE A 146 5.47 -18.27 3.31
C PHE A 146 5.56 -16.75 3.42
N ARG A 147 4.40 -16.11 3.40
CA ARG A 147 4.28 -14.65 3.49
C ARG A 147 3.25 -14.28 4.54
N ILE A 148 3.52 -13.21 5.29
CA ILE A 148 2.55 -12.58 6.18
C ILE A 148 2.33 -11.16 5.67
N TYR A 149 1.09 -10.86 5.28
CA TYR A 149 0.66 -9.49 5.01
C TYR A 149 -0.07 -8.97 6.24
N MET A 150 0.29 -7.82 6.73
CA MET A 150 -0.29 -7.25 7.95
C MET A 150 -0.71 -5.81 7.73
N ASN A 151 -2.02 -5.57 7.69
CA ASN A 151 -2.56 -4.22 7.74
C ASN A 151 -2.90 -3.91 9.20
N TYR A 152 -2.52 -2.74 9.66
CA TYR A 152 -2.78 -2.32 11.03
C TYR A 152 -2.93 -0.80 11.07
N GLY A 153 -3.71 -0.32 12.01
CA GLY A 153 -3.84 1.10 12.19
C GLY A 153 -4.87 1.51 13.24
N TYR A 154 -4.65 2.72 13.72
CA TYR A 154 -5.61 3.50 14.47
C TYR A 154 -5.85 4.81 13.74
N ARG A 155 -7.12 5.15 13.55
CA ARG A 155 -7.54 6.39 12.93
C ARG A 155 -8.58 7.05 13.81
N ASN A 156 -8.41 8.32 14.07
CA ASN A 156 -9.39 9.17 14.70
C ASN A 156 -9.53 10.41 13.82
N GLU A 157 -10.56 10.42 12.99
CA GLU A 157 -10.68 11.42 11.93
C GLU A 157 -12.15 11.75 11.62
N PRO A 158 -12.44 12.98 11.17
CA PRO A 158 -13.74 13.28 10.62
C PRO A 158 -13.95 12.51 9.33
N SER A 159 -15.14 12.00 9.15
CA SER A 159 -15.60 11.25 7.99
C SER A 159 -16.94 11.80 7.53
N HIS A 160 -17.37 11.40 6.33
CA HIS A 160 -18.64 11.85 5.76
C HIS A 160 -19.52 10.64 5.43
N TYR A 161 -20.79 10.76 5.75
CA TYR A 161 -21.80 9.77 5.44
C TYR A 161 -22.86 10.37 4.51
N TYR A 162 -23.06 9.75 3.36
CA TYR A 162 -23.97 10.20 2.31
C TYR A 162 -25.18 9.28 2.13
N GLY A 163 -25.42 8.38 3.10
CA GLY A 163 -26.46 7.36 2.97
C GLY A 163 -25.98 6.15 2.14
N LYS A 164 -26.81 5.11 2.13
CA LYS A 164 -26.58 3.91 1.33
C LYS A 164 -27.27 4.03 -0.02
N GLY A 165 -26.53 3.81 -1.10
CA GLY A 165 -27.00 3.84 -2.48
C GLY A 165 -26.65 5.12 -3.23
N PHE A 166 -26.72 5.05 -4.56
CA PHE A 166 -26.30 6.12 -5.46
C PHE A 166 -27.25 7.36 -5.36
N GLU A 167 -28.54 7.15 -5.37
CA GLU A 167 -29.54 8.26 -5.39
C GLU A 167 -29.45 9.15 -4.15
N LYS A 168 -29.33 8.54 -2.95
CA LYS A 168 -29.16 9.31 -1.70
C LYS A 168 -27.85 10.09 -1.69
N ALA A 169 -26.77 9.45 -2.14
CA ALA A 169 -25.45 10.03 -2.14
C ALA A 169 -25.31 11.21 -3.11
N GLU A 170 -26.01 11.17 -4.25
CA GLU A 170 -25.96 12.24 -5.26
C GLU A 170 -26.67 13.51 -4.79
N ASN A 171 -27.78 13.35 -4.09
CA ASN A 171 -28.61 14.45 -3.59
C ASN A 171 -28.08 15.11 -2.31
N LEU A 172 -27.07 14.50 -1.64
CA LEU A 172 -26.49 15.07 -0.43
C LEU A 172 -25.19 15.82 -0.75
N GLU A 173 -25.22 17.12 -0.50
CA GLU A 173 -24.02 17.95 -0.56
C GLU A 173 -23.16 17.74 0.68
N ARG A 174 -21.85 17.72 0.46
CA ARG A 174 -20.86 17.62 1.54
C ARG A 174 -20.91 18.88 2.41
N GLY A 175 -21.09 18.69 3.71
CA GLY A 175 -21.12 19.78 4.67
C GLY A 175 -20.94 19.28 6.11
N ASP A 176 -20.52 20.18 6.99
CA ASP A 176 -20.31 19.86 8.41
C ASP A 176 -21.63 19.53 9.12
N SER A 177 -22.72 20.16 8.72
CA SER A 177 -24.07 19.94 9.27
C SER A 177 -24.87 18.85 8.57
N THR A 178 -24.45 18.40 7.38
CA THR A 178 -25.24 17.47 6.54
C THR A 178 -24.67 16.07 6.51
N THR A 179 -23.35 15.93 6.38
CA THR A 179 -22.73 14.61 6.13
C THR A 179 -21.62 14.25 7.12
N ARG A 180 -21.06 15.23 7.84
CA ARG A 180 -19.90 15.01 8.72
C ARG A 180 -20.28 14.26 9.99
N PHE A 181 -19.43 13.31 10.35
CA PHE A 181 -19.38 12.64 11.64
C PHE A 181 -17.94 12.36 12.04
N HIS A 182 -17.69 11.97 13.27
CA HIS A 182 -16.35 11.61 13.74
C HIS A 182 -16.22 10.10 13.90
N ARG A 183 -15.18 9.51 13.32
CA ARG A 183 -14.90 8.07 13.40
C ARG A 183 -13.58 7.83 14.09
N SER A 184 -13.61 7.03 15.17
CA SER A 184 -12.43 6.38 15.73
C SER A 184 -12.43 4.92 15.29
N TYR A 185 -11.37 4.50 14.65
CA TYR A 185 -11.26 3.17 14.03
C TYR A 185 -9.91 2.55 14.35
N PHE A 186 -9.93 1.31 14.82
CA PHE A 186 -8.75 0.47 14.98
C PHE A 186 -8.90 -0.77 14.12
N GLN A 187 -7.85 -1.19 13.44
CA GLN A 187 -7.80 -2.42 12.67
C GLN A 187 -6.49 -3.16 12.86
N LEU A 188 -6.58 -4.49 12.94
CA LEU A 188 -5.47 -5.43 12.83
C LEU A 188 -5.91 -6.56 11.89
N TYR A 189 -5.28 -6.63 10.71
CA TYR A 189 -5.66 -7.54 9.63
C TYR A 189 -4.45 -8.30 9.10
N PRO A 190 -3.98 -9.35 9.82
CA PRO A 190 -2.97 -10.28 9.32
C PRO A 190 -3.56 -11.28 8.33
N ARG A 191 -2.78 -11.58 7.28
CA ARG A 191 -3.05 -12.61 6.29
C ARG A 191 -1.83 -13.50 6.17
N PHE A 192 -2.00 -14.80 6.37
CA PHE A 192 -0.96 -15.83 6.34
C PHE A 192 -1.10 -16.61 5.05
N VAL A 193 -0.05 -16.64 4.24
CA VAL A 193 -0.12 -17.11 2.86
C VAL A 193 1.00 -18.11 2.58
N TRP A 194 0.66 -19.31 2.14
CA TRP A 194 1.60 -20.38 1.78
C TRP A 194 1.55 -20.67 0.29
N GLU A 195 2.71 -20.77 -0.32
CA GLU A 195 2.85 -21.25 -1.69
C GLU A 195 2.64 -22.78 -1.73
N VAL A 196 1.55 -23.21 -2.32
CA VAL A 196 1.19 -24.62 -2.49
C VAL A 196 1.63 -25.17 -3.85
N ARG A 197 1.77 -24.30 -4.84
CA ARG A 197 2.37 -24.55 -6.17
C ARG A 197 3.10 -23.27 -6.61
N PRO A 198 4.03 -23.33 -7.57
CA PRO A 198 4.69 -22.15 -8.10
C PRO A 198 3.70 -21.05 -8.44
N HIS A 199 3.88 -19.88 -7.83
CA HIS A 199 3.03 -18.69 -7.97
C HIS A 199 1.59 -18.81 -7.42
N PHE A 200 1.19 -19.98 -6.91
CA PHE A 200 -0.14 -20.20 -6.38
C PHE A 200 -0.11 -20.34 -4.86
N TYR A 201 -0.83 -19.45 -4.19
CA TYR A 201 -0.83 -19.32 -2.74
C TYR A 201 -2.23 -19.57 -2.18
N LEU A 202 -2.29 -20.27 -1.07
CA LEU A 202 -3.48 -20.41 -0.23
C LEU A 202 -3.16 -19.87 1.16
N GLY A 203 -4.16 -19.35 1.83
CA GLY A 203 -3.92 -18.82 3.16
C GLY A 203 -5.16 -18.61 4.00
N GLY A 204 -4.88 -18.25 5.25
CA GLY A 204 -5.87 -17.83 6.24
C GLY A 204 -5.71 -16.36 6.57
N LEU A 205 -6.79 -15.75 7.03
CA LEU A 205 -6.81 -14.36 7.43
C LEU A 205 -7.62 -14.16 8.71
N PHE A 206 -7.29 -13.10 9.40
CA PHE A 206 -7.94 -12.68 10.61
C PHE A 206 -8.13 -11.16 10.56
N ASP A 207 -9.33 -10.65 10.81
CA ASP A 207 -9.63 -9.23 10.76
C ASP A 207 -10.28 -8.79 12.06
N LEU A 208 -9.54 -8.03 12.86
CA LEU A 208 -10.04 -7.39 14.08
C LEU A 208 -10.25 -5.92 13.79
N ASN A 209 -11.46 -5.44 13.98
CA ASN A 209 -11.72 -4.02 13.89
C ASN A 209 -12.63 -3.52 15.01
N TYR A 210 -12.33 -2.32 15.48
CA TYR A 210 -13.14 -1.58 16.45
C TYR A 210 -13.51 -0.24 15.83
N THR A 211 -14.78 0.08 15.87
CA THR A 211 -15.31 1.36 15.40
C THR A 211 -16.10 2.05 16.49
N LYS A 212 -15.84 3.36 16.64
CA LYS A 212 -16.64 4.27 17.44
C LYS A 212 -17.03 5.45 16.56
N VAL A 213 -18.31 5.75 16.51
CA VAL A 213 -18.93 6.88 15.80
C VAL A 213 -19.40 7.91 16.81
N SER A 214 -19.04 9.16 16.62
CA SER A 214 -19.45 10.31 17.44
C SER A 214 -19.73 11.51 16.54
N ASP A 215 -20.27 12.59 17.11
CA ASP A 215 -20.60 13.83 16.45
C ASP A 215 -21.48 13.60 15.20
N VAL A 216 -22.53 12.79 15.40
CA VAL A 216 -23.46 12.38 14.33
C VAL A 216 -24.39 13.54 14.02
N ASN A 217 -24.56 13.83 12.73
CA ASN A 217 -25.48 14.86 12.27
C ASN A 217 -26.94 14.35 12.18
N PRO A 218 -27.95 15.25 12.17
CA PRO A 218 -29.38 14.85 12.15
C PRO A 218 -29.75 14.01 10.92
N VAL A 219 -29.22 14.33 9.73
CA VAL A 219 -29.49 13.58 8.48
C VAL A 219 -29.04 12.12 8.60
N MET A 220 -27.94 11.90 9.25
CA MET A 220 -27.42 10.56 9.51
C MET A 220 -28.29 9.83 10.56
N GLU A 221 -28.75 10.53 11.59
CA GLU A 221 -29.62 9.96 12.63
C GLU A 221 -30.99 9.53 12.10
N GLU A 222 -31.52 10.22 11.08
CA GLU A 222 -32.79 9.88 10.42
C GLU A 222 -32.66 8.72 9.41
N ASP A 223 -31.46 8.31 9.03
CA ASP A 223 -31.30 7.22 8.07
C ASP A 223 -31.57 5.85 8.71
N PRO A 224 -32.61 5.12 8.24
CA PRO A 224 -32.97 3.80 8.77
C PRO A 224 -31.82 2.79 8.70
N TYR A 225 -30.92 2.92 7.73
CA TYR A 225 -29.76 2.02 7.62
C TYR A 225 -28.75 2.30 8.75
N PHE A 226 -28.48 3.57 9.05
CA PHE A 226 -27.61 3.93 10.15
C PHE A 226 -28.17 3.50 11.52
N GLN A 227 -29.48 3.67 11.74
CA GLN A 227 -30.15 3.33 13.00
C GLN A 227 -30.08 1.83 13.36
N GLN A 228 -29.84 0.95 12.39
CA GLN A 228 -29.66 -0.49 12.64
C GLN A 228 -28.38 -0.82 13.37
N PHE A 229 -27.40 0.09 13.40
CA PHE A 229 -26.09 -0.18 13.93
C PHE A 229 -25.80 0.65 15.19
N LYS A 230 -25.07 0.02 16.14
CA LYS A 230 -24.60 0.70 17.33
C LYS A 230 -23.52 1.73 16.98
N ARG A 231 -23.44 2.81 17.76
CA ARG A 231 -22.36 3.81 17.59
C ARG A 231 -20.97 3.29 17.98
N LYS A 232 -20.89 2.18 18.74
CA LYS A 232 -19.66 1.50 19.13
C LYS A 232 -19.80 0.02 18.88
N TYR A 233 -18.88 -0.57 18.17
CA TYR A 233 -18.88 -2.02 17.92
C TYR A 233 -17.47 -2.55 17.67
N PHE A 234 -17.34 -3.82 17.94
CA PHE A 234 -16.12 -4.59 17.70
C PHE A 234 -16.47 -5.75 16.79
N ASN A 235 -15.72 -5.92 15.72
CA ASN A 235 -15.91 -6.99 14.77
C ASN A 235 -14.70 -7.90 14.75
N VAL A 236 -14.97 -9.20 14.73
CA VAL A 236 -13.98 -10.24 14.58
C VAL A 236 -14.32 -11.05 13.34
N GLY A 237 -13.42 -11.07 12.39
CA GLY A 237 -13.55 -11.82 11.15
C GLY A 237 -12.43 -12.84 11.03
N ILE A 238 -12.78 -14.02 10.55
CA ILE A 238 -11.84 -15.05 10.10
C ILE A 238 -12.16 -15.41 8.67
N GLY A 239 -11.18 -15.94 7.95
CA GLY A 239 -11.45 -16.32 6.58
C GLY A 239 -10.28 -16.97 5.88
N GLY A 240 -10.48 -17.18 4.59
CA GLY A 240 -9.49 -17.74 3.69
C GLY A 240 -9.14 -16.82 2.54
N LEU A 241 -8.03 -17.09 1.90
CA LEU A 241 -7.62 -16.40 0.70
C LEU A 241 -6.94 -17.32 -0.29
N ILE A 242 -7.09 -16.97 -1.55
CA ILE A 242 -6.44 -17.60 -2.70
C ILE A 242 -5.74 -16.50 -3.47
N GLN A 243 -4.49 -16.73 -3.87
CA GLN A 243 -3.71 -15.75 -4.61
C GLN A 243 -2.86 -16.44 -5.68
N TYR A 244 -2.86 -15.88 -6.88
CA TYR A 244 -1.91 -16.20 -7.94
C TYR A 244 -1.05 -14.97 -8.21
N ASP A 245 0.27 -15.07 -7.97
CA ASP A 245 1.20 -13.95 -7.94
C ASP A 245 2.45 -14.24 -8.76
N THR A 246 2.53 -13.65 -9.94
CA THR A 246 3.68 -13.76 -10.85
C THR A 246 4.50 -12.48 -10.92
N ARG A 247 4.30 -11.56 -9.97
CA ARG A 247 5.06 -10.30 -9.94
C ARG A 247 6.54 -10.58 -9.64
N ASP A 248 7.41 -9.85 -10.29
CA ASP A 248 8.87 -9.86 -10.06
C ASP A 248 9.23 -9.38 -8.65
N ASP A 249 8.54 -8.37 -8.14
CA ASP A 249 8.69 -7.84 -6.79
C ASP A 249 7.32 -7.45 -6.21
N VAL A 250 7.11 -7.72 -4.91
CA VAL A 250 5.81 -7.43 -4.25
C VAL A 250 5.67 -5.95 -3.93
N ALA A 251 6.77 -5.27 -3.58
CA ALA A 251 6.75 -3.87 -3.16
C ALA A 251 6.81 -2.90 -4.36
N THR A 252 7.61 -3.23 -5.38
CA THR A 252 7.85 -2.38 -6.55
C THR A 252 7.79 -3.19 -7.85
N PRO A 253 6.63 -3.77 -8.19
CA PRO A 253 6.52 -4.64 -9.35
C PRO A 253 6.73 -3.87 -10.66
N THR A 254 7.47 -4.47 -11.58
CA THR A 254 7.69 -3.96 -12.93
C THR A 254 7.03 -4.83 -13.99
N CYS A 255 6.85 -6.11 -13.71
CA CYS A 255 6.16 -7.06 -14.60
C CYS A 255 5.40 -8.12 -13.79
N GLY A 256 4.54 -8.86 -14.47
CA GLY A 256 3.72 -9.92 -13.89
C GLY A 256 2.32 -9.48 -13.48
N MET A 257 1.62 -10.34 -12.77
CA MET A 257 0.26 -10.07 -12.32
C MET A 257 -0.01 -10.63 -10.93
N LEU A 258 -1.01 -10.08 -10.28
CA LEU A 258 -1.61 -10.56 -9.06
C LEU A 258 -3.10 -10.78 -9.30
N LEU A 259 -3.58 -12.00 -9.08
CA LEU A 259 -5.00 -12.32 -8.97
C LEU A 259 -5.24 -12.84 -7.55
N GLY A 260 -6.17 -12.22 -6.83
CA GLY A 260 -6.46 -12.56 -5.44
C GLY A 260 -7.95 -12.60 -5.15
N ALA A 261 -8.34 -13.51 -4.28
CA ALA A 261 -9.67 -13.59 -3.70
C ALA A 261 -9.55 -13.80 -2.19
N ASN A 262 -10.22 -12.95 -1.42
CA ASN A 262 -10.32 -13.06 0.03
C ASN A 262 -11.79 -13.26 0.39
N PHE A 263 -12.04 -14.18 1.30
CA PHE A 263 -13.34 -14.41 1.89
C PHE A 263 -13.25 -14.23 3.40
N LYS A 264 -14.08 -13.34 3.96
CA LYS A 264 -14.11 -12.99 5.39
C LYS A 264 -15.50 -13.24 5.97
N LEU A 265 -15.54 -13.97 7.07
CA LEU A 265 -16.74 -14.24 7.87
C LEU A 265 -16.60 -13.47 9.18
N PHE A 266 -17.45 -12.49 9.38
CA PHE A 266 -17.57 -11.77 10.65
C PHE A 266 -18.76 -12.31 11.44
N GLY A 267 -18.56 -12.51 12.75
CA GLY A 267 -19.63 -13.12 13.51
C GLY A 267 -19.56 -12.89 15.00
N LYS A 268 -20.75 -12.89 15.61
CA LYS A 268 -20.92 -12.89 17.08
C LYS A 268 -20.29 -14.13 17.71
N TYR A 269 -20.21 -15.21 16.96
CA TYR A 269 -19.59 -16.46 17.39
C TYR A 269 -18.09 -16.31 17.72
N TRP A 270 -17.43 -15.39 17.05
CA TRP A 270 -16.02 -15.05 17.26
C TRP A 270 -15.80 -13.92 18.25
N GLY A 271 -16.88 -13.44 18.93
CA GLY A 271 -16.83 -12.27 19.79
C GLY A 271 -17.11 -10.92 19.10
N GLY A 272 -17.53 -10.94 17.84
CA GLY A 272 -17.94 -9.75 17.09
C GLY A 272 -19.34 -9.28 17.47
N THR A 273 -19.68 -8.05 17.05
CA THR A 273 -20.99 -7.44 17.32
C THR A 273 -22.02 -7.82 16.26
N TYR A 274 -21.62 -7.95 14.99
CA TYR A 274 -22.49 -8.20 13.86
C TYR A 274 -22.11 -9.46 13.10
N ASN A 275 -23.09 -10.04 12.35
CA ASN A 275 -22.88 -11.17 11.47
C ASN A 275 -22.93 -10.70 10.03
N TYR A 276 -21.84 -10.81 9.29
CA TYR A 276 -21.76 -10.44 7.89
C TYR A 276 -20.56 -11.11 7.21
N GLU A 277 -20.57 -11.10 5.89
CA GLU A 277 -19.53 -11.67 5.07
C GLU A 277 -19.00 -10.62 4.11
N ILE A 278 -17.70 -10.67 3.81
CA ILE A 278 -17.07 -9.84 2.80
C ILE A 278 -16.26 -10.71 1.85
N ILE A 279 -16.54 -10.56 0.57
CA ILE A 279 -15.77 -11.19 -0.52
C ILE A 279 -15.02 -10.06 -1.24
N GLU A 280 -13.71 -10.18 -1.30
CA GLU A 280 -12.83 -9.25 -2.00
C GLU A 280 -12.17 -9.95 -3.16
N LEU A 281 -12.27 -9.40 -4.35
CA LEU A 281 -11.59 -9.85 -5.55
C LEU A 281 -10.65 -8.74 -6.03
N GLU A 282 -9.44 -9.12 -6.40
CA GLU A 282 -8.44 -8.18 -6.86
C GLU A 282 -7.65 -8.76 -8.05
N TYR A 283 -7.52 -7.95 -9.08
CA TYR A 283 -6.63 -8.20 -10.21
C TYR A 283 -5.71 -7.01 -10.42
N ARG A 284 -4.41 -7.24 -10.44
CA ARG A 284 -3.39 -6.26 -10.80
C ARG A 284 -2.54 -6.80 -11.91
N GLN A 285 -2.22 -5.98 -12.89
CA GLN A 285 -1.29 -6.34 -13.97
C GLN A 285 -0.22 -5.26 -14.10
N PHE A 286 1.00 -5.70 -14.34
CA PHE A 286 2.17 -4.85 -14.58
C PHE A 286 2.82 -5.28 -15.87
N LYS A 287 3.09 -4.33 -16.78
CA LYS A 287 3.78 -4.58 -18.04
C LYS A 287 4.79 -3.48 -18.33
N ASN A 288 5.98 -3.90 -18.72
CA ASN A 288 6.97 -2.97 -19.28
C ASN A 288 6.53 -2.53 -20.68
N VAL A 289 6.44 -1.21 -20.90
CA VAL A 289 5.95 -0.60 -22.13
C VAL A 289 6.98 0.40 -22.63
N PHE A 290 7.26 0.42 -23.93
CA PHE A 290 8.13 1.36 -24.62
C PHE A 290 9.61 1.37 -24.20
N ARG A 291 9.94 1.31 -22.92
CA ARG A 291 11.31 1.32 -22.39
C ARG A 291 11.43 0.39 -21.18
N PRO A 292 12.61 -0.19 -20.90
CA PRO A 292 12.82 -1.08 -19.75
C PRO A 292 12.49 -0.47 -18.38
N ARG A 293 12.32 0.86 -18.31
CA ARG A 293 12.00 1.61 -17.07
C ARG A 293 10.59 2.18 -17.03
N SER A 294 9.76 1.88 -18.05
CA SER A 294 8.39 2.37 -18.12
C SER A 294 7.44 1.22 -17.86
N THR A 295 6.80 1.23 -16.70
CA THR A 295 5.82 0.22 -16.31
C THR A 295 4.41 0.79 -16.42
N LEU A 296 3.56 0.11 -17.19
CA LEU A 296 2.11 0.33 -17.18
C LEU A 296 1.49 -0.61 -16.16
N ALA A 297 0.71 -0.06 -15.26
CA ALA A 297 0.01 -0.83 -14.23
C ALA A 297 -1.47 -0.52 -14.27
N TRP A 298 -2.31 -1.56 -14.13
CA TRP A 298 -3.75 -1.41 -13.94
C TRP A 298 -4.27 -2.36 -12.89
N ILE A 299 -5.38 -1.99 -12.30
CA ILE A 299 -6.03 -2.71 -11.22
C ILE A 299 -7.53 -2.79 -11.48
N ALA A 300 -8.10 -3.96 -11.20
CA ALA A 300 -9.54 -4.15 -11.06
C ALA A 300 -9.81 -4.74 -9.69
N LYS A 301 -10.76 -4.19 -8.96
CA LYS A 301 -11.18 -4.66 -7.65
C LYS A 301 -12.68 -4.79 -7.59
N SER A 302 -13.13 -5.79 -6.85
CA SER A 302 -14.54 -5.95 -6.47
C SER A 302 -14.62 -6.30 -5.01
N GLN A 303 -15.59 -5.72 -4.32
CA GLN A 303 -15.92 -6.07 -2.95
C GLN A 303 -17.42 -6.25 -2.82
N ILE A 304 -17.83 -7.36 -2.22
CA ILE A 304 -19.22 -7.76 -2.03
C ILE A 304 -19.42 -7.97 -0.54
N GLY A 305 -20.41 -7.29 0.03
CA GLY A 305 -20.85 -7.45 1.41
C GLY A 305 -22.19 -8.16 1.48
N LEU A 306 -22.31 -9.16 2.33
CA LEU A 306 -23.53 -9.95 2.55
C LEU A 306 -23.88 -9.92 4.04
N GLY A 307 -25.19 -9.89 4.35
CA GLY A 307 -25.67 -9.83 5.74
C GLY A 307 -25.72 -8.41 6.33
N ASP A 308 -25.59 -8.33 7.66
CA ASP A 308 -25.71 -7.07 8.42
C ASP A 308 -24.39 -6.29 8.42
N VAL A 309 -23.94 -5.85 7.24
CA VAL A 309 -22.69 -5.12 7.07
C VAL A 309 -22.82 -3.72 7.67
N PRO A 310 -22.04 -3.35 8.70
CA PRO A 310 -22.06 -1.98 9.23
C PRO A 310 -21.68 -0.97 8.14
N PHE A 311 -22.30 0.21 8.17
CA PHE A 311 -22.10 1.24 7.14
C PHE A 311 -20.63 1.65 6.97
N THR A 312 -19.81 1.54 8.02
CA THR A 312 -18.38 1.84 7.98
C THR A 312 -17.53 0.75 7.34
N GLU A 313 -18.07 -0.44 7.17
CA GLU A 313 -17.43 -1.60 6.53
C GLU A 313 -17.97 -1.86 5.12
N LEU A 314 -18.94 -1.05 4.69
CA LEU A 314 -19.41 -1.11 3.30
C LEU A 314 -18.29 -0.76 2.33
N PRO A 315 -18.23 -1.42 1.19
CA PRO A 315 -17.35 -1.04 0.11
C PRO A 315 -17.46 0.45 -0.24
N THR A 316 -16.32 1.12 -0.35
CA THR A 316 -16.22 2.55 -0.62
C THR A 316 -15.30 2.84 -1.79
N PHE A 317 -15.63 3.84 -2.60
CA PHE A 317 -14.73 4.45 -3.58
C PHE A 317 -14.10 5.73 -3.05
N GLY A 318 -13.07 6.21 -3.75
CA GLY A 318 -12.49 7.53 -3.50
C GLY A 318 -11.30 7.51 -2.56
N SER A 319 -10.64 6.36 -2.38
CA SER A 319 -9.38 6.33 -1.64
C SER A 319 -8.21 6.89 -2.46
N PRO A 320 -7.13 7.36 -1.84
CA PRO A 320 -5.91 7.77 -2.57
C PRO A 320 -5.29 6.66 -3.43
N PHE A 321 -5.65 5.42 -3.19
CA PHE A 321 -5.12 4.23 -3.88
C PHE A 321 -6.08 3.65 -4.93
N ASP A 322 -7.33 4.15 -4.97
CA ASP A 322 -8.36 3.71 -5.91
C ASP A 322 -8.75 4.85 -6.86
N LEU A 323 -10.04 5.14 -6.99
CA LEU A 323 -10.58 6.21 -7.83
C LEU A 323 -10.30 7.59 -7.23
N ARG A 324 -9.17 8.18 -7.58
CA ARG A 324 -8.85 9.56 -7.23
C ARG A 324 -9.83 10.53 -7.89
N GLY A 325 -10.23 11.57 -7.17
CA GLY A 325 -11.18 12.58 -7.67
C GLY A 325 -12.62 12.41 -7.15
N TYR A 326 -12.91 11.30 -6.49
CA TYR A 326 -14.17 11.11 -5.75
C TYR A 326 -13.95 11.29 -4.26
N TYR A 327 -14.93 11.84 -3.57
CA TYR A 327 -14.92 11.90 -2.10
C TYR A 327 -15.05 10.50 -1.52
N MET A 328 -14.16 10.15 -0.62
CA MET A 328 -14.16 8.84 0.04
C MET A 328 -15.50 8.63 0.77
N GLY A 329 -16.13 7.48 0.53
CA GLY A 329 -17.41 7.13 1.16
C GLY A 329 -18.64 7.82 0.58
N LYS A 330 -18.53 8.61 -0.51
CA LYS A 330 -19.69 9.22 -1.13
C LYS A 330 -20.68 8.16 -1.64
N TYR A 331 -20.17 7.09 -2.22
CA TYR A 331 -21.02 6.02 -2.75
C TYR A 331 -20.81 4.74 -1.94
N LEU A 332 -21.73 4.48 -1.00
CA LEU A 332 -21.75 3.27 -0.18
C LEU A 332 -22.70 2.25 -0.80
N SER A 333 -22.21 1.04 -1.05
CA SER A 333 -23.01 -0.05 -1.59
C SER A 333 -22.60 -1.39 -0.99
N LEU A 334 -23.47 -2.39 -1.08
CA LEU A 334 -23.12 -3.78 -0.72
C LEU A 334 -22.23 -4.45 -1.78
N ILE A 335 -22.21 -3.91 -2.99
CA ILE A 335 -21.41 -4.43 -4.10
C ILE A 335 -20.70 -3.26 -4.76
N HIS A 336 -19.38 -3.32 -4.79
CA HIS A 336 -18.52 -2.42 -5.55
C HIS A 336 -17.60 -3.21 -6.48
N ILE A 337 -17.47 -2.77 -7.71
CA ILE A 337 -16.61 -3.35 -8.73
C ILE A 337 -15.70 -2.27 -9.30
#